data_7ccc80c137d2cb070550365283198d42
#
_entry.id   7ccc80c137d2cb070550365283198d42
#
_cell.length_a   1.000
_cell.length_b   1.000
_cell.length_c   1.000
_cell.angle_alpha   90.00
_cell.angle_beta   90.00
_cell.angle_gamma   90.00
#
_symmetry.space_group_name_H-M   'P 1'
#
loop_
_entity.id
_entity.type
_entity.pdbx_description
1 polymer ?
#
loop_
_entity_poly.entity_id
_entity_poly.type
_entity_poly.pdbx_seq_one_letter_code
_entity_poly.pdbx_strand_id
1 'polypeptide(L)'
;MIKGFIKKFSASFTAAAMFTTMIAAAAFAADTDGVDWANGVVSARGLASGKNRPQARRAAIMDAQRNLAEQVAGVQVTAESSMKDLMLEYDVVRTSVNAMIRGMHEAAPAKYYEDGSCEVELEMPIYGSGKSVAAAAFSPYAGQEKEPFPEPSSNARVSGVYSDGMNVYRNEGAYTGLVIDCSDMNLNPVMSPVIRNDGGQAIYGHRNLDIDKVIELGMASYAEDTNDEISHARAGKNPLVVKAVKLEGFNANPVVSIADSDKILIANQNDQFLDNLNVVFVK
;
A
#
# COMPACT_ATOMS: atom_id res chain seq x y z
N MET A 1 57.92 49.62 -26.38
CA MET A 1 56.69 50.06 -25.71
C MET A 1 55.51 49.61 -26.57
N ILE A 2 54.98 48.40 -26.35
CA ILE A 2 53.71 47.98 -26.99
C ILE A 2 53.01 47.08 -25.96
N LYS A 3 51.88 47.56 -25.46
CA LYS A 3 51.01 46.86 -24.49
C LYS A 3 50.14 45.83 -25.24
N GLY A 4 50.32 44.56 -24.91
CA GLY A 4 49.46 43.46 -25.39
C GLY A 4 48.13 43.38 -24.66
N PHE A 5 47.08 43.35 -25.45
CA PHE A 5 45.71 43.23 -24.99
C PHE A 5 45.36 41.73 -24.92
N ILE A 6 45.13 41.19 -23.73
CA ILE A 6 44.67 39.83 -23.53
C ILE A 6 43.14 39.85 -23.53
N LYS A 7 42.53 39.30 -24.59
CA LYS A 7 41.10 39.00 -24.67
C LYS A 7 40.80 37.74 -23.85
N LYS A 8 39.97 37.89 -22.81
CA LYS A 8 39.37 36.77 -22.09
C LYS A 8 38.25 36.19 -22.93
N PHE A 9 38.42 34.95 -23.37
CA PHE A 9 37.35 34.14 -23.95
C PHE A 9 36.56 33.53 -22.78
N SER A 10 35.31 33.94 -22.64
CA SER A 10 34.32 33.30 -21.77
C SER A 10 33.70 32.14 -22.55
N ALA A 11 34.00 30.93 -22.12
CA ALA A 11 33.34 29.73 -22.64
C ALA A 11 32.06 29.49 -21.82
N SER A 12 30.93 29.82 -22.42
CA SER A 12 29.63 29.41 -21.90
C SER A 12 29.46 27.89 -22.08
N PHE A 13 29.50 27.17 -20.98
CA PHE A 13 29.16 25.75 -20.96
C PHE A 13 27.63 25.63 -20.85
N THR A 14 26.96 25.38 -21.95
CA THR A 14 25.55 24.96 -21.97
C THR A 14 25.49 23.48 -21.59
N ALA A 15 25.11 23.22 -20.34
CA ALA A 15 24.78 21.88 -19.89
C ALA A 15 23.44 21.46 -20.51
N ALA A 16 23.49 20.67 -21.56
CA ALA A 16 22.34 19.95 -22.09
C ALA A 16 22.01 18.82 -21.09
N ALA A 17 20.96 19.02 -20.29
CA ALA A 17 20.36 17.98 -19.46
C ALA A 17 19.73 16.95 -20.41
N MET A 18 20.41 15.85 -20.65
CA MET A 18 19.80 14.65 -21.21
C MET A 18 18.86 14.06 -20.17
N PHE A 19 17.57 14.29 -20.35
CA PHE A 19 16.52 13.49 -19.72
C PHE A 19 16.58 12.09 -20.36
N THR A 20 17.34 11.19 -19.75
CA THR A 20 17.19 9.75 -19.99
C THR A 20 15.87 9.35 -19.30
N THR A 21 14.81 9.25 -20.09
CA THR A 21 13.62 8.51 -19.71
C THR A 21 14.06 7.06 -19.50
N MET A 22 14.30 6.66 -18.25
CA MET A 22 14.28 5.26 -17.88
C MET A 22 12.84 4.76 -18.14
N ILE A 23 12.66 4.12 -19.28
CA ILE A 23 11.58 3.16 -19.46
C ILE A 23 11.93 2.06 -18.47
N ALA A 24 11.29 2.07 -17.32
CA ALA A 24 11.27 0.92 -16.43
C ALA A 24 10.79 -0.25 -17.30
N ALA A 25 11.67 -1.18 -17.59
CA ALA A 25 11.28 -2.46 -18.13
C ALA A 25 10.32 -3.03 -17.08
N ALA A 26 9.04 -3.15 -17.45
CA ALA A 26 8.10 -3.90 -16.66
C ALA A 26 8.73 -5.28 -16.46
N ALA A 27 9.21 -5.52 -15.24
CA ALA A 27 9.57 -6.85 -14.83
C ALA A 27 8.33 -7.69 -15.09
N PHE A 28 8.46 -8.71 -15.89
CA PHE A 28 7.41 -9.69 -16.12
C PHE A 28 7.04 -10.23 -14.74
N ALA A 29 5.92 -9.75 -14.19
CA ALA A 29 5.37 -10.29 -12.97
C ALA A 29 5.16 -11.79 -13.19
N ALA A 30 5.59 -12.56 -12.22
CA ALA A 30 5.41 -13.99 -12.22
C ALA A 30 3.94 -14.32 -12.49
N ASP A 31 3.73 -15.34 -13.26
CA ASP A 31 2.54 -15.94 -13.87
C ASP A 31 1.40 -16.30 -12.90
N THR A 32 0.96 -15.39 -12.03
CA THR A 32 -0.08 -15.65 -11.02
C THR A 32 -1.23 -14.66 -11.13
N ASP A 33 -2.40 -15.15 -11.56
CA ASP A 33 -3.66 -14.47 -11.30
C ASP A 33 -3.84 -14.31 -9.78
N GLY A 34 -4.27 -13.13 -9.32
CA GLY A 34 -4.51 -12.91 -7.90
C GLY A 34 -4.18 -11.51 -7.40
N VAL A 35 -3.98 -11.44 -6.09
CA VAL A 35 -3.67 -10.21 -5.37
C VAL A 35 -2.18 -10.11 -5.13
N ASP A 36 -1.54 -9.15 -5.76
CA ASP A 36 -0.14 -8.80 -5.53
C ASP A 36 -0.06 -7.58 -4.61
N TRP A 37 0.15 -7.85 -3.32
CA TRP A 37 0.26 -6.81 -2.30
C TRP A 37 1.56 -6.00 -2.39
N ALA A 38 2.62 -6.57 -2.95
CA ALA A 38 3.90 -5.89 -3.10
C ALA A 38 3.83 -4.82 -4.20
N ASN A 39 3.19 -5.15 -5.34
CA ASN A 39 2.97 -4.21 -6.43
C ASN A 39 1.64 -3.45 -6.32
N GLY A 40 0.77 -3.79 -5.38
CA GLY A 40 -0.50 -3.13 -5.14
C GLY A 40 -1.51 -3.30 -6.28
N VAL A 41 -1.57 -4.49 -6.89
CA VAL A 41 -2.47 -4.79 -8.00
C VAL A 41 -3.23 -6.09 -7.80
N VAL A 42 -4.40 -6.17 -8.40
CA VAL A 42 -5.18 -7.41 -8.59
C VAL A 42 -5.20 -7.71 -10.07
N SER A 43 -4.75 -8.89 -10.47
CA SER A 43 -4.69 -9.30 -11.87
C SER A 43 -5.50 -10.56 -12.14
N ALA A 44 -6.00 -10.68 -13.37
CA ALA A 44 -6.65 -11.87 -13.84
C ALA A 44 -6.52 -12.02 -15.36
N ARG A 45 -6.39 -13.26 -15.80
CA ARG A 45 -6.36 -13.63 -17.21
C ARG A 45 -7.67 -14.21 -17.66
N GLY A 46 -7.94 -14.02 -18.94
CA GLY A 46 -9.03 -14.68 -19.63
C GLY A 46 -8.53 -15.32 -20.91
N LEU A 47 -8.98 -16.52 -21.19
CA LEU A 47 -8.63 -17.28 -22.37
C LEU A 47 -9.92 -17.70 -23.11
N ALA A 48 -9.99 -17.39 -24.40
CA ALA A 48 -11.13 -17.78 -25.21
C ALA A 48 -10.77 -17.99 -26.67
N SER A 49 -11.52 -18.88 -27.34
CA SER A 49 -11.44 -19.11 -28.76
C SER A 49 -12.55 -18.36 -29.49
N GLY A 50 -12.36 -18.08 -30.79
CA GLY A 50 -13.34 -17.42 -31.63
C GLY A 50 -13.19 -17.77 -33.12
N LYS A 51 -14.19 -17.46 -33.92
CA LYS A 51 -14.13 -17.70 -35.40
C LYS A 51 -13.04 -16.83 -36.07
N ASN A 52 -12.62 -15.76 -35.42
CA ASN A 52 -11.53 -14.88 -35.86
C ASN A 52 -10.91 -14.18 -34.65
N ARG A 53 -9.72 -13.59 -34.85
CA ARG A 53 -8.98 -12.90 -33.77
C ARG A 53 -9.80 -11.84 -33.00
N PRO A 54 -10.59 -10.94 -33.62
CA PRO A 54 -11.40 -9.98 -32.88
C PRO A 54 -12.47 -10.62 -31.99
N GLN A 55 -13.06 -11.73 -32.41
CA GLN A 55 -14.05 -12.45 -31.61
C GLN A 55 -13.40 -13.19 -30.45
N ALA A 56 -12.27 -13.89 -30.70
CA ALA A 56 -11.49 -14.53 -29.65
C ALA A 56 -11.06 -13.53 -28.56
N ARG A 57 -10.49 -12.36 -28.98
CA ARG A 57 -10.08 -11.32 -28.05
C ARG A 57 -11.26 -10.76 -27.22
N ARG A 58 -12.41 -10.50 -27.84
CA ARG A 58 -13.58 -10.02 -27.10
C ARG A 58 -14.06 -11.04 -26.08
N ALA A 59 -14.08 -12.32 -26.44
CA ALA A 59 -14.47 -13.40 -25.53
C ALA A 59 -13.45 -13.54 -24.37
N ALA A 60 -12.14 -13.43 -24.66
CA ALA A 60 -11.09 -13.46 -23.66
C ALA A 60 -11.17 -12.26 -22.69
N ILE A 61 -11.49 -11.05 -23.15
CA ILE A 61 -11.74 -9.89 -22.29
C ILE A 61 -12.93 -10.17 -21.34
N MET A 62 -14.02 -10.73 -21.83
CA MET A 62 -15.18 -11.06 -20.98
C MET A 62 -14.84 -12.12 -19.94
N ASP A 63 -14.02 -13.10 -20.30
CA ASP A 63 -13.53 -14.12 -19.39
C ASP A 63 -12.59 -13.53 -18.34
N ALA A 64 -11.62 -12.68 -18.75
CA ALA A 64 -10.75 -11.96 -17.84
C ALA A 64 -11.52 -11.04 -16.86
N GLN A 65 -12.57 -10.36 -17.33
CA GLN A 65 -13.42 -9.53 -16.47
C GLN A 65 -14.16 -10.35 -15.41
N ARG A 66 -14.63 -11.55 -15.76
CA ARG A 66 -15.26 -12.45 -14.79
C ARG A 66 -14.25 -12.92 -13.75
N ASN A 67 -13.07 -13.36 -14.19
CA ASN A 67 -12.02 -13.84 -13.31
C ASN A 67 -11.51 -12.71 -12.41
N LEU A 68 -11.33 -11.49 -12.95
CA LEU A 68 -10.97 -10.31 -12.17
C LEU A 68 -12.02 -9.97 -11.11
N ALA A 69 -13.31 -10.11 -11.43
CA ALA A 69 -14.39 -9.90 -10.46
C ALA A 69 -14.31 -10.88 -9.28
N GLU A 70 -13.96 -12.14 -9.55
CA GLU A 70 -13.75 -13.16 -8.52
C GLU A 70 -12.54 -12.86 -7.66
N GLN A 71 -11.41 -12.45 -8.26
CA GLN A 71 -10.20 -12.04 -7.53
C GLN A 71 -10.46 -10.81 -6.64
N VAL A 72 -11.09 -9.76 -7.18
CA VAL A 72 -11.44 -8.55 -6.43
C VAL A 72 -12.39 -8.89 -5.27
N ALA A 73 -13.38 -9.74 -5.49
CA ALA A 73 -14.30 -10.17 -4.42
C ALA A 73 -13.57 -10.91 -3.27
N GLY A 74 -12.46 -11.58 -3.57
CA GLY A 74 -11.60 -12.27 -2.59
C GLY A 74 -10.66 -11.38 -1.82
N VAL A 75 -10.46 -10.11 -2.21
CA VAL A 75 -9.56 -9.19 -1.49
C VAL A 75 -10.06 -8.98 -0.07
N GLN A 76 -9.19 -9.24 0.91
CA GLN A 76 -9.49 -8.96 2.32
C GLN A 76 -9.38 -7.46 2.60
N VAL A 77 -10.47 -6.87 3.07
CA VAL A 77 -10.51 -5.45 3.44
C VAL A 77 -10.11 -5.26 4.89
N THR A 78 -10.71 -6.02 5.78
CA THR A 78 -10.35 -6.07 7.20
C THR A 78 -10.03 -7.52 7.61
N ALA A 79 -9.70 -7.72 8.88
CA ALA A 79 -9.56 -9.06 9.45
C ALA A 79 -10.86 -9.90 9.38
N GLU A 80 -12.03 -9.24 9.31
CA GLU A 80 -13.35 -9.86 9.39
C GLU A 80 -14.14 -9.79 8.08
N SER A 81 -13.73 -8.95 7.12
CA SER A 81 -14.54 -8.64 5.94
C SER A 81 -13.70 -8.63 4.65
N SER A 82 -14.21 -9.29 3.64
CA SER A 82 -13.70 -9.24 2.27
C SER A 82 -14.44 -8.19 1.42
N MET A 83 -13.93 -7.90 0.22
CA MET A 83 -14.67 -7.09 -0.76
C MET A 83 -16.04 -7.69 -1.09
N LYS A 84 -16.15 -9.04 -1.12
CA LYS A 84 -17.43 -9.72 -1.32
C LYS A 84 -18.45 -9.33 -0.25
N ASP A 85 -18.03 -9.28 1.00
CA ASP A 85 -18.91 -8.92 2.11
C ASP A 85 -19.37 -7.47 2.00
N LEU A 86 -18.45 -6.55 1.67
CA LEU A 86 -18.79 -5.14 1.43
C LEU A 86 -19.71 -4.94 0.22
N MET A 87 -19.55 -5.72 -0.85
CA MET A 87 -20.44 -5.69 -2.01
C MET A 87 -21.85 -6.23 -1.69
N LEU A 88 -22.00 -7.09 -0.70
CA LEU A 88 -23.29 -7.55 -0.22
C LEU A 88 -23.95 -6.54 0.71
N GLU A 89 -23.16 -5.87 1.53
CA GLU A 89 -23.65 -4.88 2.51
C GLU A 89 -23.96 -3.52 1.86
N TYR A 90 -23.13 -3.06 0.91
CA TYR A 90 -23.21 -1.74 0.31
C TYR A 90 -23.42 -1.80 -1.21
N ASP A 91 -24.59 -1.39 -1.69
CA ASP A 91 -24.90 -1.32 -3.12
C ASP A 91 -23.95 -0.38 -3.88
N VAL A 92 -23.48 0.69 -3.24
CA VAL A 92 -22.50 1.63 -3.83
C VAL A 92 -21.18 0.94 -4.13
N VAL A 93 -20.67 0.10 -3.23
CA VAL A 93 -19.44 -0.68 -3.42
C VAL A 93 -19.62 -1.64 -4.60
N ARG A 94 -20.68 -2.42 -4.61
CA ARG A 94 -20.98 -3.37 -5.69
C ARG A 94 -21.09 -2.68 -7.06
N THR A 95 -21.77 -1.54 -7.11
CA THR A 95 -21.95 -0.79 -8.36
C THR A 95 -20.62 -0.23 -8.85
N SER A 96 -19.80 0.32 -7.96
CA SER A 96 -18.48 0.86 -8.27
C SER A 96 -17.53 -0.22 -8.79
N VAL A 97 -17.42 -1.36 -8.12
CA VAL A 97 -16.58 -2.50 -8.56
C VAL A 97 -17.01 -2.98 -9.95
N ASN A 98 -18.31 -3.21 -10.17
CA ASN A 98 -18.82 -3.66 -11.46
C ASN A 98 -18.59 -2.64 -12.58
N ALA A 99 -18.67 -1.34 -12.29
CA ALA A 99 -18.39 -0.29 -13.27
C ALA A 99 -16.90 -0.24 -13.62
N MET A 100 -16.03 -0.38 -12.61
CA MET A 100 -14.58 -0.39 -12.80
C MET A 100 -14.14 -1.58 -13.63
N ILE A 101 -14.57 -2.81 -13.30
CA ILE A 101 -14.20 -4.03 -14.04
C ILE A 101 -14.60 -3.93 -15.52
N ARG A 102 -15.81 -3.43 -15.83
CA ARG A 102 -16.24 -3.21 -17.21
C ARG A 102 -15.42 -2.16 -17.96
N GLY A 103 -14.82 -1.22 -17.25
CA GLY A 103 -13.99 -0.17 -17.81
C GLY A 103 -12.48 -0.44 -17.75
N MET A 104 -12.06 -1.64 -17.35
CA MET A 104 -10.64 -2.00 -17.34
C MET A 104 -10.07 -2.16 -18.75
N HIS A 105 -8.82 -1.79 -18.87
CA HIS A 105 -8.01 -1.98 -20.08
C HIS A 105 -7.05 -3.15 -19.89
N GLU A 106 -6.60 -3.70 -21.02
CA GLU A 106 -5.60 -4.77 -21.01
C GLU A 106 -4.28 -4.24 -20.42
N ALA A 107 -3.69 -4.99 -19.50
CA ALA A 107 -2.41 -4.68 -18.86
C ALA A 107 -1.23 -4.88 -19.83
N ALA A 108 -1.38 -5.85 -20.75
CA ALA A 108 -0.42 -6.19 -21.77
C ALA A 108 -1.09 -6.49 -23.12
N PRO A 109 -0.35 -6.46 -24.24
CA PRO A 109 -0.90 -6.86 -25.53
C PRO A 109 -1.44 -8.29 -25.50
N ALA A 110 -2.63 -8.49 -26.08
CA ALA A 110 -3.28 -9.80 -26.18
C ALA A 110 -2.38 -10.83 -26.88
N LYS A 111 -2.25 -12.02 -26.32
CA LYS A 111 -1.53 -13.14 -26.88
C LYS A 111 -2.44 -13.98 -27.74
N TYR A 112 -2.01 -14.41 -28.92
CA TYR A 112 -2.76 -15.26 -29.84
C TYR A 112 -2.03 -16.57 -30.08
N TYR A 113 -2.74 -17.67 -29.95
CA TYR A 113 -2.19 -19.02 -30.10
C TYR A 113 -2.57 -19.63 -31.46
N GLU A 114 -1.85 -20.68 -31.82
CA GLU A 114 -2.05 -21.37 -33.12
C GLU A 114 -3.41 -22.06 -33.25
N ASP A 115 -4.00 -22.46 -32.13
CA ASP A 115 -5.35 -23.05 -32.06
C ASP A 115 -6.48 -22.03 -32.26
N GLY A 116 -6.15 -20.76 -32.50
CA GLY A 116 -7.11 -19.68 -32.65
C GLY A 116 -7.60 -19.07 -31.36
N SER A 117 -7.08 -19.50 -30.20
CA SER A 117 -7.39 -18.89 -28.93
C SER A 117 -6.63 -17.57 -28.72
N CYS A 118 -7.16 -16.75 -27.82
CA CYS A 118 -6.60 -15.47 -27.40
C CYS A 118 -6.57 -15.40 -25.87
N GLU A 119 -5.45 -14.98 -25.32
CA GLU A 119 -5.29 -14.66 -23.91
C GLU A 119 -5.20 -13.16 -23.70
N VAL A 120 -5.91 -12.67 -22.71
CA VAL A 120 -5.90 -11.26 -22.28
C VAL A 120 -5.69 -11.19 -20.77
N GLU A 121 -4.89 -10.24 -20.34
CA GLU A 121 -4.65 -9.96 -18.93
C GLU A 121 -5.22 -8.58 -18.57
N LEU A 122 -5.99 -8.53 -17.47
CA LEU A 122 -6.54 -7.30 -16.89
C LEU A 122 -5.94 -7.09 -15.51
N GLU A 123 -5.66 -5.82 -15.18
CA GLU A 123 -5.18 -5.42 -13.87
C GLU A 123 -6.02 -4.30 -13.29
N MET A 124 -6.25 -4.36 -11.97
CA MET A 124 -6.90 -3.31 -11.19
C MET A 124 -5.98 -2.92 -10.03
N PRO A 125 -5.65 -1.63 -9.85
CA PRO A 125 -4.86 -1.21 -8.70
C PRO A 125 -5.64 -1.42 -7.40
N ILE A 126 -4.94 -1.84 -6.34
CA ILE A 126 -5.53 -1.95 -5.00
C ILE A 126 -5.76 -0.56 -4.44
N TYR A 127 -4.79 0.35 -4.57
CA TYR A 127 -4.83 1.72 -4.07
C TYR A 127 -4.74 2.73 -5.22
N GLY A 128 -5.15 3.96 -4.97
CA GLY A 128 -5.14 5.05 -5.92
C GLY A 128 -6.48 5.78 -5.99
N SER A 129 -6.42 7.10 -6.19
CA SER A 129 -7.63 7.92 -6.37
C SER A 129 -8.32 7.57 -7.69
N GLY A 130 -9.57 7.17 -7.64
CA GLY A 130 -10.41 6.92 -8.80
C GLY A 130 -10.78 5.46 -9.02
N LYS A 131 -10.09 4.72 -9.89
CA LYS A 131 -10.45 3.34 -10.25
C LYS A 131 -9.59 2.31 -9.51
N SER A 132 -9.73 2.21 -8.19
CA SER A 132 -9.02 1.23 -7.37
C SER A 132 -9.97 0.44 -6.46
N VAL A 133 -9.52 -0.72 -5.98
CA VAL A 133 -10.28 -1.50 -5.01
C VAL A 133 -10.56 -0.67 -3.75
N ALA A 134 -9.58 0.11 -3.28
CA ALA A 134 -9.71 0.99 -2.14
C ALA A 134 -10.76 2.09 -2.34
N ALA A 135 -10.81 2.71 -3.52
CA ALA A 135 -11.83 3.72 -3.82
C ALA A 135 -13.26 3.16 -3.71
N ALA A 136 -13.46 1.89 -4.07
CA ALA A 136 -14.75 1.22 -3.87
C ALA A 136 -14.96 0.84 -2.39
N ALA A 137 -13.98 0.18 -1.77
CA ALA A 137 -14.07 -0.35 -0.41
C ALA A 137 -14.36 0.74 0.63
N PHE A 138 -13.67 1.88 0.52
CA PHE A 138 -13.79 2.98 1.46
C PHE A 138 -14.84 4.04 1.09
N SER A 139 -15.55 3.88 -0.04
CA SER A 139 -16.62 4.81 -0.44
C SER A 139 -17.72 5.02 0.63
N PRO A 140 -18.11 4.03 1.45
CA PRO A 140 -19.07 4.25 2.54
C PRO A 140 -18.55 5.17 3.66
N TYR A 141 -17.24 5.34 3.76
CA TYR A 141 -16.59 6.15 4.81
C TYR A 141 -16.19 7.55 4.32
N ALA A 142 -16.48 7.88 3.05
CA ALA A 142 -16.15 9.18 2.48
C ALA A 142 -16.78 10.33 3.27
N GLY A 143 -15.99 11.36 3.61
CA GLY A 143 -16.42 12.51 4.37
C GLY A 143 -16.58 12.29 5.87
N GLN A 144 -16.20 11.13 6.41
CA GLN A 144 -16.14 10.94 7.86
C GLN A 144 -14.92 11.67 8.45
N GLU A 145 -15.13 12.37 9.55
CA GLU A 145 -14.03 12.97 10.30
C GLU A 145 -13.23 11.88 11.02
N LYS A 146 -11.90 11.99 10.96
CA LYS A 146 -11.01 11.05 11.64
C LYS A 146 -11.08 11.20 13.16
N GLU A 147 -11.06 10.10 13.87
CA GLU A 147 -10.90 10.06 15.32
C GLU A 147 -9.43 10.35 15.70
N PRO A 148 -9.16 11.02 16.84
CA PRO A 148 -7.80 11.19 17.31
C PRO A 148 -7.17 9.83 17.65
N PHE A 149 -5.84 9.75 17.52
CA PHE A 149 -5.11 8.61 18.06
C PHE A 149 -5.27 8.56 19.59
N PRO A 150 -5.29 7.37 20.20
CA PRO A 150 -5.41 7.26 21.64
C PRO A 150 -4.19 7.86 22.35
N GLU A 151 -4.40 8.31 23.58
CA GLU A 151 -3.32 8.78 24.43
C GLU A 151 -2.48 7.60 24.94
N PRO A 152 -1.16 7.77 25.10
CA PRO A 152 -0.31 6.79 25.76
C PRO A 152 -0.81 6.47 27.17
N SER A 153 -0.51 5.29 27.69
CA SER A 153 -0.97 4.86 29.01
C SER A 153 -0.48 5.81 30.10
N SER A 154 -1.27 5.93 31.18
CA SER A 154 -0.88 6.76 32.34
C SER A 154 0.43 6.33 32.98
N ASN A 155 0.80 5.04 32.89
CA ASN A 155 2.04 4.50 33.43
C ASN A 155 3.27 4.97 32.66
N ALA A 156 3.15 5.18 31.36
CA ALA A 156 4.23 5.77 30.54
C ALA A 156 4.59 7.18 31.01
N ARG A 157 3.59 7.94 31.51
CA ARG A 157 3.80 9.29 32.05
C ARG A 157 4.37 9.30 33.47
N VAL A 158 4.12 8.25 34.27
CA VAL A 158 4.47 8.21 35.71
C VAL A 158 5.80 7.51 35.98
N SER A 159 6.25 6.57 35.11
CA SER A 159 7.45 5.75 35.36
C SER A 159 8.78 6.46 35.14
N GLY A 160 8.79 7.79 34.96
CA GLY A 160 10.06 8.54 34.74
C GLY A 160 10.74 8.22 33.40
N VAL A 161 10.16 7.32 32.59
CA VAL A 161 10.57 7.06 31.22
C VAL A 161 10.55 8.37 30.40
N TYR A 162 9.72 9.32 30.86
CA TYR A 162 9.69 10.67 30.30
C TYR A 162 10.84 11.58 30.73
N SER A 163 11.42 11.42 31.91
CA SER A 163 12.54 12.30 32.35
C SER A 163 13.90 11.77 31.90
N ASP A 164 14.11 10.46 31.89
CA ASP A 164 15.34 9.83 31.36
C ASP A 164 15.13 9.27 29.94
N GLY A 165 13.96 8.75 29.63
CA GLY A 165 13.61 8.21 28.31
C GLY A 165 13.44 9.25 27.21
N MET A 166 13.05 10.49 27.53
CA MET A 166 13.09 11.60 26.54
C MET A 166 14.50 11.86 26.02
N ASN A 167 15.54 11.59 26.80
CA ASN A 167 16.91 11.68 26.34
C ASN A 167 17.33 10.48 25.47
N VAL A 168 16.83 9.28 25.75
CA VAL A 168 17.09 8.09 24.93
C VAL A 168 16.37 8.21 23.57
N TYR A 169 15.14 8.72 23.53
CA TYR A 169 14.38 8.88 22.28
C TYR A 169 14.76 10.14 21.49
N ARG A 170 15.33 11.17 22.15
CA ARG A 170 15.78 12.39 21.47
C ARG A 170 17.11 12.25 20.73
N ASN A 171 17.92 11.25 21.06
CA ASN A 171 19.25 11.10 20.47
C ASN A 171 19.28 10.37 19.13
N GLU A 172 18.17 9.78 18.68
CA GLU A 172 18.12 9.02 17.42
C GLU A 172 17.54 9.82 16.24
N GLY A 173 17.17 11.09 16.44
CA GLY A 173 16.51 11.92 15.42
C GLY A 173 15.00 11.63 15.32
N ALA A 174 14.29 12.39 14.47
CA ALA A 174 12.87 12.18 14.21
C ALA A 174 12.65 10.84 13.50
N TYR A 175 11.65 10.08 13.94
CA TYR A 175 11.26 8.86 13.25
C TYR A 175 10.52 9.18 11.95
N THR A 176 10.90 8.50 10.88
CA THR A 176 10.31 8.72 9.55
C THR A 176 9.12 7.83 9.26
N GLY A 177 8.93 6.76 10.04
CA GLY A 177 7.86 5.78 9.86
C GLY A 177 7.87 4.76 10.99
N LEU A 178 6.97 3.79 10.86
CA LEU A 178 6.82 2.65 11.77
C LEU A 178 6.99 1.36 10.98
N VAL A 179 7.83 0.45 11.49
CA VAL A 179 7.95 -0.92 11.00
C VAL A 179 7.52 -1.87 12.12
N ILE A 180 6.50 -2.68 11.86
CA ILE A 180 6.09 -3.77 12.75
C ILE A 180 6.65 -5.07 12.21
N ASP A 181 7.57 -5.66 12.93
CA ASP A 181 8.18 -6.95 12.59
C ASP A 181 7.25 -8.10 13.01
N CYS A 182 6.70 -8.80 12.03
CA CYS A 182 5.88 -10.00 12.15
C CYS A 182 6.53 -11.20 11.46
N SER A 183 7.83 -11.15 11.12
CA SER A 183 8.52 -12.14 10.28
C SER A 183 8.45 -13.58 10.79
N ASP A 184 8.32 -13.75 12.11
CA ASP A 184 8.14 -15.08 12.74
C ASP A 184 6.66 -15.55 12.80
N MET A 185 5.74 -14.78 12.19
CA MET A 185 4.30 -14.99 12.28
C MET A 185 3.70 -15.00 10.87
N ASN A 186 2.74 -15.87 10.59
CA ASN A 186 2.07 -15.92 9.29
C ASN A 186 1.08 -14.74 9.14
N LEU A 187 1.59 -13.53 8.90
CA LEU A 187 0.80 -12.34 8.71
C LEU A 187 0.06 -12.40 7.36
N ASN A 188 -1.25 -12.25 7.40
CA ASN A 188 -2.10 -12.15 6.21
C ASN A 188 -2.30 -10.67 5.85
N PRO A 189 -1.92 -10.23 4.64
CA PRO A 189 -2.18 -8.88 4.19
C PRO A 189 -3.67 -8.57 4.06
N VAL A 190 -4.07 -7.37 4.51
CA VAL A 190 -5.41 -6.80 4.36
C VAL A 190 -5.33 -5.32 4.03
N MET A 191 -6.39 -4.72 3.48
CA MET A 191 -6.39 -3.31 3.11
C MET A 191 -6.44 -2.38 4.32
N SER A 192 -7.13 -2.80 5.39
CA SER A 192 -7.38 -2.01 6.61
C SER A 192 -6.95 -2.79 7.86
N PRO A 193 -5.64 -2.98 8.07
CA PRO A 193 -5.15 -3.61 9.29
C PRO A 193 -5.34 -2.70 10.50
N VAL A 194 -5.43 -3.33 11.68
CA VAL A 194 -5.49 -2.61 12.97
C VAL A 194 -4.29 -3.02 13.82
N ILE A 195 -3.52 -2.06 14.30
CA ILE A 195 -2.50 -2.32 15.33
C ILE A 195 -3.16 -2.16 16.70
N ARG A 196 -3.01 -3.17 17.55
CA ARG A 196 -3.50 -3.16 18.93
C ARG A 196 -2.34 -3.30 19.91
N ASN A 197 -2.55 -2.86 21.14
CA ASN A 197 -1.67 -3.29 22.23
C ASN A 197 -2.21 -4.57 22.89
N ASP A 198 -1.38 -5.23 23.70
CA ASP A 198 -1.74 -6.47 24.40
C ASP A 198 -2.78 -6.27 25.51
N GLY A 199 -3.12 -5.01 25.85
CA GLY A 199 -4.29 -4.62 26.63
C GLY A 199 -5.60 -4.55 25.82
N GLY A 200 -5.55 -4.79 24.51
CA GLY A 200 -6.72 -4.80 23.60
C GLY A 200 -7.07 -3.42 23.00
N GLN A 201 -6.36 -2.35 23.34
CA GLN A 201 -6.60 -1.03 22.76
C GLN A 201 -6.08 -0.96 21.34
N ALA A 202 -6.92 -0.50 20.39
CA ALA A 202 -6.49 -0.16 19.05
C ALA A 202 -5.70 1.16 19.07
N ILE A 203 -4.50 1.17 18.50
CA ILE A 203 -3.62 2.34 18.44
C ILE A 203 -3.44 2.87 17.02
N TYR A 204 -3.84 2.10 16.01
CA TYR A 204 -3.84 2.48 14.60
C TYR A 204 -4.96 1.72 13.87
N GLY A 205 -5.73 2.42 13.07
CA GLY A 205 -6.84 1.87 12.29
C GLY A 205 -7.46 2.94 11.39
N HIS A 206 -8.31 2.54 10.43
CA HIS A 206 -8.88 3.46 9.45
C HIS A 206 -9.64 4.64 10.08
N ARG A 207 -10.21 4.47 11.27
CA ARG A 207 -10.93 5.55 11.99
C ARG A 207 -10.04 6.73 12.37
N ASN A 208 -8.74 6.48 12.58
CA ASN A 208 -7.78 7.51 12.96
C ASN A 208 -7.18 8.24 11.77
N LEU A 209 -7.55 7.87 10.54
CA LEU A 209 -6.86 8.26 9.32
C LEU A 209 -7.77 9.06 8.39
N ASP A 210 -7.14 9.87 7.56
CA ASP A 210 -7.78 10.52 6.43
C ASP A 210 -8.10 9.47 5.36
N ILE A 211 -9.39 9.27 5.09
CA ILE A 211 -9.88 8.24 4.16
C ILE A 211 -9.39 8.49 2.72
N ASP A 212 -9.26 9.73 2.29
CA ASP A 212 -8.75 10.04 0.95
C ASP A 212 -7.28 9.62 0.82
N LYS A 213 -6.46 9.84 1.86
CA LYS A 213 -5.09 9.32 1.91
C LYS A 213 -5.05 7.79 1.96
N VAL A 214 -5.96 7.15 2.72
CA VAL A 214 -6.08 5.68 2.78
C VAL A 214 -6.40 5.11 1.40
N ILE A 215 -7.31 5.72 0.66
CA ILE A 215 -7.65 5.32 -0.71
C ILE A 215 -6.44 5.45 -1.63
N GLU A 216 -5.69 6.54 -1.53
CA GLU A 216 -4.58 6.84 -2.42
C GLU A 216 -3.35 5.98 -2.13
N LEU A 217 -2.97 5.84 -0.87
CA LEU A 217 -1.69 5.27 -0.45
C LEU A 217 -1.82 3.89 0.22
N GLY A 218 -3.00 3.52 0.68
CA GLY A 218 -3.20 2.39 1.59
C GLY A 218 -2.77 2.70 3.02
N MET A 219 -3.23 1.91 3.98
CA MET A 219 -2.89 2.11 5.39
C MET A 219 -1.48 1.65 5.75
N ALA A 220 -1.01 0.58 5.11
CA ALA A 220 0.32 0.03 5.31
C ALA A 220 0.84 -0.62 4.03
N SER A 221 2.16 -0.82 3.96
CA SER A 221 2.80 -1.69 2.99
C SER A 221 3.23 -2.99 3.66
N TYR A 222 3.35 -4.05 2.87
CA TYR A 222 3.80 -5.37 3.32
C TYR A 222 5.14 -5.68 2.68
N ALA A 223 6.13 -5.99 3.50
CA ALA A 223 7.51 -6.25 3.12
C ALA A 223 7.94 -7.64 3.57
N GLU A 224 8.93 -8.22 2.92
CA GLU A 224 9.52 -9.51 3.33
C GLU A 224 10.66 -9.33 4.33
N ASP A 225 11.28 -8.14 4.36
CA ASP A 225 12.39 -7.79 5.25
C ASP A 225 12.30 -6.33 5.69
N THR A 226 12.83 -6.02 6.87
CA THR A 226 12.88 -4.65 7.41
C THR A 226 13.76 -3.71 6.58
N ASN A 227 14.69 -4.24 5.80
CA ASN A 227 15.65 -3.50 4.99
C ASN A 227 15.37 -3.55 3.49
N ASP A 228 14.20 -4.07 3.07
CA ASP A 228 13.86 -4.09 1.67
C ASP A 228 13.44 -2.70 1.11
N GLU A 229 13.33 -2.60 -0.22
CA GLU A 229 12.97 -1.35 -0.88
C GLU A 229 11.57 -0.85 -0.46
N ILE A 230 10.62 -1.75 -0.19
CA ILE A 230 9.26 -1.42 0.25
C ILE A 230 9.32 -0.75 1.62
N SER A 231 10.09 -1.34 2.56
CA SER A 231 10.29 -0.77 3.90
C SER A 231 10.91 0.63 3.83
N HIS A 232 11.96 0.80 3.06
CA HIS A 232 12.61 2.11 2.91
C HIS A 232 11.75 3.14 2.18
N ALA A 233 11.03 2.74 1.14
CA ALA A 233 10.15 3.63 0.39
C ALA A 233 9.01 4.18 1.24
N ARG A 234 8.44 3.34 2.13
CA ARG A 234 7.27 3.72 2.94
C ARG A 234 7.64 4.28 4.31
N ALA A 235 8.49 3.59 5.06
CA ALA A 235 8.85 3.97 6.43
C ALA A 235 10.03 4.95 6.49
N GLY A 236 10.71 5.21 5.37
CA GLY A 236 11.83 6.15 5.29
C GLY A 236 13.14 5.59 5.86
N LYS A 237 14.08 6.48 6.16
CA LYS A 237 15.47 6.11 6.51
C LYS A 237 15.69 5.84 8.00
N ASN A 238 14.80 6.31 8.85
CA ASN A 238 14.89 6.16 10.31
C ASN A 238 13.55 5.71 10.90
N PRO A 239 13.07 4.48 10.58
CA PRO A 239 11.81 3.99 11.12
C PRO A 239 11.94 3.59 12.59
N LEU A 240 10.87 3.75 13.34
CA LEU A 240 10.69 3.08 14.62
C LEU A 240 10.37 1.61 14.34
N VAL A 241 11.25 0.69 14.72
CA VAL A 241 11.05 -0.75 14.54
C VAL A 241 10.54 -1.36 15.84
N VAL A 242 9.42 -2.09 15.75
CA VAL A 242 8.78 -2.77 16.89
C VAL A 242 8.42 -4.19 16.49
N LYS A 243 8.64 -5.15 17.37
CA LYS A 243 8.26 -6.55 17.13
C LYS A 243 6.83 -6.79 17.63
N ALA A 244 6.00 -7.44 16.80
CA ALA A 244 4.70 -7.91 17.21
C ALA A 244 4.84 -9.02 18.27
N VAL A 245 3.93 -9.06 19.24
CA VAL A 245 3.88 -10.14 20.25
C VAL A 245 2.93 -11.26 19.83
N LYS A 246 1.94 -10.97 19.02
CA LYS A 246 0.99 -11.93 18.42
C LYS A 246 0.24 -11.26 17.26
N LEU A 247 -0.51 -12.06 16.51
CA LEU A 247 -1.49 -11.60 15.52
C LEU A 247 -2.91 -11.91 16.00
N GLU A 248 -3.87 -11.05 15.67
CA GLU A 248 -5.30 -11.23 15.92
C GLU A 248 -6.09 -11.13 14.61
N GLY A 249 -7.35 -11.58 14.61
CA GLY A 249 -8.27 -11.51 13.48
C GLY A 249 -7.66 -11.97 12.17
N PHE A 250 -7.97 -13.17 11.71
CA PHE A 250 -7.43 -13.73 10.44
C PHE A 250 -5.89 -13.61 10.30
N ASN A 251 -5.16 -13.48 11.42
CA ASN A 251 -3.72 -13.14 11.43
C ASN A 251 -3.37 -11.84 10.69
N ALA A 252 -4.27 -10.87 10.65
CA ALA A 252 -4.08 -9.63 9.89
C ALA A 252 -3.76 -8.42 10.77
N ASN A 253 -4.06 -8.50 12.08
CA ASN A 253 -3.92 -7.40 13.02
C ASN A 253 -2.75 -7.64 13.98
N PRO A 254 -1.61 -6.94 13.81
CA PRO A 254 -0.50 -7.04 14.74
C PRO A 254 -0.84 -6.50 16.12
N VAL A 255 -0.40 -7.21 17.14
CA VAL A 255 -0.49 -6.79 18.54
C VAL A 255 0.93 -6.52 19.04
N VAL A 256 1.13 -5.34 19.63
CA VAL A 256 2.40 -4.94 20.25
C VAL A 256 2.26 -4.89 21.78
N SER A 257 3.36 -4.83 22.52
CA SER A 257 3.29 -4.61 23.96
C SER A 257 2.71 -3.23 24.31
N ILE A 258 2.15 -3.07 25.53
CA ILE A 258 1.71 -1.75 26.01
C ILE A 258 2.87 -0.75 25.97
N ALA A 259 4.07 -1.17 26.38
CA ALA A 259 5.25 -0.31 26.37
C ALA A 259 5.63 0.17 24.95
N ASP A 260 5.57 -0.74 23.96
CA ASP A 260 5.82 -0.37 22.56
C ASP A 260 4.69 0.47 21.99
N SER A 261 3.43 0.22 22.35
CA SER A 261 2.31 1.08 21.94
C SER A 261 2.46 2.50 22.46
N ASP A 262 2.86 2.67 23.71
CA ASP A 262 3.14 3.98 24.31
C ASP A 262 4.30 4.68 23.56
N LYS A 263 5.36 3.95 23.24
CA LYS A 263 6.49 4.44 22.45
C LYS A 263 6.06 4.93 21.07
N ILE A 264 5.24 4.15 20.37
CA ILE A 264 4.69 4.52 19.05
C ILE A 264 3.85 5.79 19.14
N LEU A 265 2.92 5.86 20.09
CA LEU A 265 2.02 7.01 20.23
C LEU A 265 2.76 8.28 20.61
N ILE A 266 3.74 8.20 21.52
CA ILE A 266 4.58 9.34 21.92
C ILE A 266 5.41 9.84 20.73
N ALA A 267 6.05 8.92 20.01
CA ALA A 267 6.85 9.29 18.83
C ALA A 267 5.96 9.94 17.75
N ASN A 268 4.76 9.39 17.52
CA ASN A 268 3.84 9.96 16.54
C ASN A 268 3.34 11.36 16.88
N GLN A 269 3.20 11.72 18.16
CA GLN A 269 2.84 13.09 18.57
C GLN A 269 3.84 14.14 18.06
N ASN A 270 5.11 13.75 17.90
CA ASN A 270 6.15 14.64 17.38
C ASN A 270 6.37 14.51 15.87
N ASP A 271 6.33 13.28 15.35
CA ASP A 271 6.86 12.95 14.02
C ASP A 271 5.74 12.65 13.01
N GLN A 272 4.47 12.46 13.45
CA GLN A 272 3.26 12.31 12.63
C GLN A 272 3.32 11.19 11.57
N PHE A 273 4.13 10.16 11.78
CA PHE A 273 4.31 9.10 10.80
C PHE A 273 3.06 8.21 10.64
N LEU A 274 2.23 8.05 11.68
CA LEU A 274 0.95 7.36 11.57
C LEU A 274 -0.06 8.19 10.76
N ASP A 275 -0.13 9.51 10.98
CA ASP A 275 -0.97 10.43 10.21
C ASP A 275 -0.60 10.47 8.72
N ASN A 276 0.69 10.23 8.44
CA ASN A 276 1.22 10.18 7.07
C ASN A 276 1.21 8.77 6.46
N LEU A 277 0.64 7.79 7.17
CA LEU A 277 0.55 6.40 6.71
C LEU A 277 1.90 5.73 6.45
N ASN A 278 2.96 6.21 7.09
CA ASN A 278 4.32 5.66 6.94
C ASN A 278 4.50 4.39 7.78
N VAL A 279 3.68 3.39 7.51
CA VAL A 279 3.60 2.13 8.25
C VAL A 279 3.92 0.97 7.33
N VAL A 280 4.77 0.07 7.80
CA VAL A 280 5.17 -1.17 7.12
C VAL A 280 5.00 -2.34 8.08
N PHE A 281 4.46 -3.43 7.57
CA PHE A 281 4.47 -4.73 8.24
C PHE A 281 5.43 -5.66 7.52
N VAL A 282 6.36 -6.25 8.26
CA VAL A 282 7.26 -7.30 7.76
C VAL A 282 6.62 -8.65 8.07
N LYS A 283 6.47 -9.52 7.04
CA LYS A 283 5.76 -10.80 7.13
C LYS A 283 6.67 -12.00 6.85
#